data_c2b5d0f16c6e992f481c4e9b1b1d3d97
#
_entry.id   c2b5d0f16c6e992f481c4e9b1b1d3d97
#
_cell.length_a   1.000
_cell.length_b   1.000
_cell.length_c   1.000
_cell.angle_alpha   90.00
_cell.angle_beta   90.00
_cell.angle_gamma   90.00
#
_symmetry.space_group_name_H-M   'P 1'
#
loop_
_entity.id
_entity.type
_entity.pdbx_description
1 polymer ?
#
loop_
_entity_poly.entity_id
_entity_poly.type
_entity_poly.pdbx_seq_one_letter_code
_entity_poly.pdbx_strand_id
1 'polypeptide(L)'
;MPNAVIVADVIRGFFEQGNPLYLGRAARRIIPNIQQLLEREVASGSKIFYCCDHHAHDDPEFEIFPPHCVAGTSEVEVIPELAGYPGKVIPKRHYSCFADTSLDKELVALQPEKLIVCGVCTDICILHTVSEACYYRNYEVEVPVDCVTTFDQTRHKFALEHMEKVLGAKLVSSPFEVKITPPQFDIPASFLSGEPADIYFIRTVEILRREGLNPVATMEVFPSRAGITCGMHEALTLLSKILPEDNREVWALSEGEPFQRKEVVLRITAPYQSYGAHETTYLGILSQCSGWATAARECINAAQGIPVISFGARHVHPLAVGRMDYAAIVGGCIGCSSIAGASLAGLEPIGTIPHALIIIMGSTARATLAFDRHMPPEVSRIALVDTFKDEPEESVIVAQAMEGRLQGVRLDTPSERGRVTADLVKETRAWLDLNGFREVKIFVSGGLDPERIRYFIESGAPVDTFAVGSYISDTKPIDFTADLHEVEGKPIAKRGRLPGITPNPRLKRVM
;
A
#
# COMPACT_ATOMS: atom_id res chain seq x y z
N MET A 1 8.92 0.06 -24.35
CA MET A 1 8.76 -1.36 -24.77
C MET A 1 7.83 -2.04 -23.77
N PRO A 2 7.15 -3.16 -24.10
CA PRO A 2 6.33 -3.86 -23.11
C PRO A 2 7.22 -4.54 -22.07
N ASN A 3 6.71 -4.71 -20.84
CA ASN A 3 7.36 -5.55 -19.85
C ASN A 3 7.05 -7.03 -20.11
N ALA A 4 7.81 -7.93 -19.47
CA ALA A 4 7.45 -9.34 -19.36
C ALA A 4 7.21 -9.69 -17.88
N VAL A 5 6.07 -10.32 -17.60
CA VAL A 5 5.73 -10.83 -16.27
C VAL A 5 5.95 -12.34 -16.24
N ILE A 6 6.80 -12.81 -15.36
CA ILE A 6 7.06 -14.23 -15.11
C ILE A 6 6.34 -14.62 -13.81
N VAL A 7 5.32 -15.47 -13.94
CA VAL A 7 4.57 -16.01 -12.80
C VAL A 7 5.05 -17.45 -12.59
N ALA A 8 5.89 -17.66 -11.59
CA ALA A 8 6.49 -18.96 -11.30
C ALA A 8 5.62 -19.74 -10.31
N ASP A 9 5.20 -20.93 -10.72
CA ASP A 9 4.60 -21.98 -9.90
C ASP A 9 3.36 -21.60 -9.08
N VAL A 10 2.57 -20.63 -9.58
CA VAL A 10 1.24 -20.35 -9.00
C VAL A 10 0.23 -21.34 -9.56
N ILE A 11 0.43 -22.61 -9.20
CA ILE A 11 -0.29 -23.78 -9.69
C ILE A 11 -0.94 -24.56 -8.55
N ARG A 12 -1.88 -25.46 -8.87
CA ARG A 12 -2.66 -26.20 -7.87
C ARG A 12 -1.80 -27.00 -6.91
N GLY A 13 -0.68 -27.59 -7.39
CA GLY A 13 0.25 -28.37 -6.56
C GLY A 13 0.78 -27.63 -5.32
N PHE A 14 0.98 -26.30 -5.42
CA PHE A 14 1.46 -25.47 -4.31
C PHE A 14 0.33 -24.76 -3.56
N PHE A 15 -0.85 -24.57 -4.15
CA PHE A 15 -1.91 -23.72 -3.58
C PHE A 15 -3.19 -24.46 -3.19
N GLU A 16 -3.37 -25.73 -3.52
CA GLU A 16 -4.52 -26.53 -3.12
C GLU A 16 -4.17 -27.50 -1.99
N GLN A 17 -5.01 -27.53 -0.97
CA GLN A 17 -4.82 -28.39 0.20
C GLN A 17 -4.93 -29.87 -0.18
N GLY A 18 -4.01 -30.68 0.35
CA GLY A 18 -3.93 -32.12 0.07
C GLY A 18 -2.79 -32.50 -0.85
N ASN A 19 -2.20 -31.55 -1.57
CA ASN A 19 -1.01 -31.77 -2.38
C ASN A 19 0.26 -31.82 -1.53
N PRO A 20 1.28 -32.61 -1.95
CA PRO A 20 2.49 -32.85 -1.15
C PRO A 20 3.28 -31.60 -0.76
N LEU A 21 3.32 -30.59 -1.62
CA LEU A 21 4.01 -29.32 -1.39
C LEU A 21 3.05 -28.14 -1.22
N TYR A 22 1.89 -28.38 -0.61
CA TYR A 22 0.98 -27.31 -0.27
C TYR A 22 1.62 -26.27 0.68
N LEU A 23 1.77 -25.03 0.23
CA LEU A 23 2.40 -23.93 0.95
C LEU A 23 1.62 -23.41 2.17
N GLY A 24 0.44 -23.96 2.39
CA GLY A 24 -0.45 -23.52 3.46
C GLY A 24 -1.34 -22.34 3.06
N ARG A 25 -2.38 -22.11 3.87
CA ARG A 25 -3.39 -21.07 3.61
C ARG A 25 -2.77 -19.67 3.55
N ALA A 26 -1.76 -19.40 4.39
CA ALA A 26 -1.10 -18.10 4.43
C ALA A 26 -0.44 -17.72 3.09
N ALA A 27 0.00 -18.69 2.29
CA ALA A 27 0.59 -18.42 0.98
C ALA A 27 -0.40 -17.82 -0.01
N ARG A 28 -1.70 -18.14 0.10
CA ARG A 28 -2.73 -17.63 -0.80
C ARG A 28 -2.92 -16.12 -0.75
N ARG A 29 -2.38 -15.44 0.27
CA ARG A 29 -2.39 -13.97 0.39
C ARG A 29 -1.72 -13.25 -0.77
N ILE A 30 -0.77 -13.89 -1.49
CA ILE A 30 -0.13 -13.28 -2.65
C ILE A 30 -1.05 -13.24 -3.87
N ILE A 31 -2.10 -14.08 -3.93
CA ILE A 31 -2.95 -14.23 -5.11
C ILE A 31 -3.66 -12.92 -5.48
N PRO A 32 -4.34 -12.20 -4.57
CA PRO A 32 -4.95 -10.92 -4.91
C PRO A 32 -3.95 -9.88 -5.43
N ASN A 33 -2.73 -9.88 -4.89
CA ASN A 33 -1.67 -8.96 -5.32
C ASN A 33 -1.19 -9.32 -6.73
N ILE A 34 -1.03 -10.61 -7.03
CA ILE A 34 -0.70 -11.08 -8.38
C ILE A 34 -1.83 -10.75 -9.36
N GLN A 35 -3.10 -10.91 -8.98
CA GLN A 35 -4.22 -10.52 -9.83
C GLN A 35 -4.16 -9.04 -10.23
N GLN A 36 -3.96 -8.14 -9.25
CA GLN A 36 -3.82 -6.72 -9.52
C GLN A 36 -2.59 -6.39 -10.39
N LEU A 37 -1.46 -7.07 -10.12
CA LEU A 37 -0.26 -6.97 -10.94
C LEU A 37 -0.58 -7.34 -12.40
N LEU A 38 -1.25 -8.48 -12.62
CA LEU A 38 -1.60 -8.97 -13.94
C LEU A 38 -2.60 -8.05 -14.66
N GLU A 39 -3.62 -7.53 -13.95
CA GLU A 39 -4.57 -6.55 -14.51
C GLU A 39 -3.85 -5.31 -15.03
N ARG A 40 -2.95 -4.74 -14.22
CA ARG A 40 -2.16 -3.56 -14.58
C ARG A 40 -1.26 -3.84 -15.79
N GLU A 41 -0.51 -4.93 -15.74
CA GLU A 41 0.47 -5.26 -16.77
C GLU A 41 -0.20 -5.66 -18.10
N VAL A 42 -1.34 -6.35 -18.06
CA VAL A 42 -2.15 -6.61 -19.27
C VAL A 42 -2.67 -5.31 -19.87
N ALA A 43 -3.18 -4.39 -19.04
CA ALA A 43 -3.66 -3.09 -19.50
C ALA A 43 -2.55 -2.23 -20.14
N SER A 44 -1.29 -2.39 -19.70
CA SER A 44 -0.12 -1.71 -20.25
C SER A 44 0.48 -2.40 -21.48
N GLY A 45 -0.06 -3.56 -21.89
CA GLY A 45 0.40 -4.31 -23.06
C GLY A 45 1.58 -5.25 -22.78
N SER A 46 1.91 -5.49 -21.52
CA SER A 46 2.93 -6.46 -21.09
C SER A 46 2.55 -7.90 -21.46
N LYS A 47 3.55 -8.78 -21.56
CA LYS A 47 3.34 -10.21 -21.84
C LYS A 47 3.53 -11.03 -20.56
N ILE A 48 2.63 -12.01 -20.35
CA ILE A 48 2.62 -12.86 -19.18
C ILE A 48 3.08 -14.27 -19.55
N PHE A 49 3.99 -14.83 -18.74
CA PHE A 49 4.52 -16.17 -18.85
C PHE A 49 4.27 -16.92 -17.54
N TYR A 50 3.45 -17.96 -17.57
CA TYR A 50 3.23 -18.87 -16.45
C TYR A 50 4.25 -19.99 -16.53
N CYS A 51 5.31 -19.93 -15.77
CA CYS A 51 6.31 -20.97 -15.68
C CYS A 51 5.89 -21.96 -14.60
N CYS A 52 5.52 -23.17 -15.00
CA CYS A 52 4.87 -24.15 -14.16
C CYS A 52 5.70 -25.42 -14.04
N ASP A 53 5.94 -25.90 -12.82
CA ASP A 53 6.55 -27.20 -12.57
C ASP A 53 5.77 -28.31 -13.29
N HIS A 54 6.53 -29.17 -13.98
CA HIS A 54 5.95 -30.23 -14.82
C HIS A 54 6.93 -31.41 -14.85
N HIS A 55 7.00 -32.14 -13.73
CA HIS A 55 7.96 -33.20 -13.50
C HIS A 55 7.58 -34.50 -14.18
N ALA A 56 8.58 -35.30 -14.57
CA ALA A 56 8.36 -36.69 -14.96
C ALA A 56 8.12 -37.56 -13.72
N HIS A 57 7.52 -38.74 -13.90
CA HIS A 57 7.24 -39.65 -12.77
C HIS A 57 8.49 -40.10 -12.00
N ASP A 58 9.66 -40.09 -12.66
CA ASP A 58 10.95 -40.51 -12.16
C ASP A 58 11.95 -39.35 -12.04
N ASP A 59 11.44 -38.13 -11.79
CA ASP A 59 12.27 -36.94 -11.71
C ASP A 59 13.26 -37.03 -10.54
N PRO A 60 14.57 -36.75 -10.77
CA PRO A 60 15.60 -36.77 -9.71
C PRO A 60 15.30 -35.84 -8.53
N GLU A 61 14.53 -34.79 -8.71
CA GLU A 61 14.13 -33.88 -7.65
C GLU A 61 13.34 -34.60 -6.54
N PHE A 62 12.69 -35.69 -6.85
CA PHE A 62 11.94 -36.51 -5.88
C PHE A 62 12.83 -37.27 -4.87
N GLU A 63 14.15 -37.22 -5.02
CA GLU A 63 15.09 -37.62 -3.96
C GLU A 63 15.18 -36.60 -2.83
N ILE A 64 14.84 -35.32 -3.11
CA ILE A 64 14.92 -34.21 -2.15
C ILE A 64 13.52 -33.83 -1.65
N PHE A 65 12.54 -33.74 -2.55
CA PHE A 65 11.16 -33.41 -2.25
C PHE A 65 10.23 -34.60 -2.53
N PRO A 66 9.07 -34.69 -1.86
CA PRO A 66 8.09 -35.70 -2.23
C PRO A 66 7.62 -35.50 -3.69
N PRO A 67 7.19 -36.55 -4.40
CA PRO A 67 6.63 -36.43 -5.74
C PRO A 67 5.52 -35.37 -5.77
N HIS A 68 5.64 -34.39 -6.65
CA HIS A 68 4.75 -33.23 -6.77
C HIS A 68 4.72 -32.76 -8.22
N CYS A 69 3.66 -32.05 -8.60
CA CYS A 69 3.51 -31.42 -9.91
C CYS A 69 3.86 -32.36 -11.07
N VAL A 70 3.42 -33.63 -10.97
CA VAL A 70 3.73 -34.66 -11.95
C VAL A 70 2.92 -34.41 -13.22
N ALA A 71 3.56 -34.55 -14.37
CA ALA A 71 2.96 -34.36 -15.68
C ALA A 71 1.68 -35.20 -15.84
N GLY A 72 0.61 -34.59 -16.36
CA GLY A 72 -0.68 -35.25 -16.56
C GLY A 72 -1.59 -35.24 -15.32
N THR A 73 -1.16 -34.68 -14.19
CA THR A 73 -2.03 -34.45 -13.03
C THR A 73 -2.59 -33.01 -13.03
N SER A 74 -3.64 -32.77 -12.25
CA SER A 74 -4.17 -31.41 -12.08
C SER A 74 -3.24 -30.47 -11.30
N GLU A 75 -2.21 -31.00 -10.63
CA GLU A 75 -1.25 -30.22 -9.85
C GLU A 75 -0.50 -29.19 -10.69
N VAL A 76 -0.25 -29.49 -11.98
CA VAL A 76 0.50 -28.62 -12.91
C VAL A 76 -0.32 -27.47 -13.47
N GLU A 77 -1.62 -27.44 -13.20
CA GLU A 77 -2.52 -26.41 -13.73
C GLU A 77 -2.40 -25.10 -12.94
N VAL A 78 -2.40 -23.98 -13.65
CA VAL A 78 -2.50 -22.64 -13.04
C VAL A 78 -3.78 -22.58 -12.20
N ILE A 79 -3.71 -21.98 -11.02
CA ILE A 79 -4.88 -21.87 -10.13
C ILE A 79 -6.04 -21.12 -10.80
N PRO A 80 -7.31 -21.47 -10.48
CA PRO A 80 -8.49 -20.87 -11.12
C PRO A 80 -8.51 -19.35 -11.07
N GLU A 81 -8.01 -18.75 -10.00
CA GLU A 81 -7.98 -17.30 -9.78
C GLU A 81 -7.10 -16.55 -10.80
N LEU A 82 -6.11 -17.20 -11.39
CA LEU A 82 -5.22 -16.62 -12.39
C LEU A 82 -5.46 -17.13 -13.80
N ALA A 83 -6.17 -18.22 -13.97
CA ALA A 83 -6.39 -18.86 -15.28
C ALA A 83 -7.15 -17.98 -16.29
N GLY A 84 -7.87 -16.95 -15.82
CA GLY A 84 -8.59 -15.99 -16.68
C GLY A 84 -7.72 -14.91 -17.32
N TYR A 85 -6.47 -14.72 -16.87
CA TYR A 85 -5.57 -13.71 -17.44
C TYR A 85 -4.82 -14.27 -18.65
N PRO A 86 -4.69 -13.49 -19.74
CA PRO A 86 -4.02 -13.93 -20.95
C PRO A 86 -2.52 -14.11 -20.70
N GLY A 87 -1.99 -15.30 -20.95
CA GLY A 87 -0.56 -15.60 -20.77
C GLY A 87 -0.17 -16.91 -21.43
N LYS A 88 1.15 -17.08 -21.64
CA LYS A 88 1.70 -18.31 -22.19
C LYS A 88 2.19 -19.22 -21.08
N VAL A 89 1.67 -20.44 -21.01
CA VAL A 89 2.17 -21.47 -20.10
C VAL A 89 3.48 -22.05 -20.65
N ILE A 90 4.49 -22.09 -19.79
CA ILE A 90 5.83 -22.65 -20.07
C ILE A 90 6.10 -23.74 -19.04
N PRO A 91 6.03 -25.02 -19.42
CA PRO A 91 6.40 -26.10 -18.51
C PRO A 91 7.89 -26.07 -18.21
N LYS A 92 8.26 -26.28 -16.95
CA LYS A 92 9.65 -26.36 -16.49
C LYS A 92 9.86 -27.57 -15.60
N ARG A 93 11.12 -28.02 -15.48
CA ARG A 93 11.55 -29.14 -14.64
C ARG A 93 12.67 -28.77 -13.68
N HIS A 94 13.09 -27.54 -13.71
CA HIS A 94 14.16 -27.00 -12.91
C HIS A 94 13.69 -25.77 -12.14
N TYR A 95 14.40 -25.36 -11.11
CA TYR A 95 14.04 -24.18 -10.29
C TYR A 95 13.97 -22.91 -11.12
N SER A 96 14.95 -22.69 -12.00
CA SER A 96 14.92 -21.52 -12.87
C SER A 96 13.91 -21.68 -14.01
N CYS A 97 13.11 -20.64 -14.25
CA CYS A 97 12.20 -20.57 -15.37
C CYS A 97 12.91 -20.56 -16.74
N PHE A 98 14.22 -20.35 -16.78
CA PHE A 98 15.01 -20.33 -18.01
C PHE A 98 15.58 -21.72 -18.39
N ALA A 99 15.87 -22.55 -17.37
CA ALA A 99 16.57 -23.80 -17.58
C ALA A 99 15.71 -24.81 -18.37
N ASP A 100 16.20 -25.22 -19.53
CA ASP A 100 15.57 -26.17 -20.46
C ASP A 100 14.13 -25.81 -20.84
N THR A 101 13.82 -24.50 -20.94
CA THR A 101 12.50 -24.00 -21.32
C THR A 101 12.52 -23.17 -22.61
N SER A 102 11.34 -22.79 -23.10
CA SER A 102 11.22 -21.87 -24.22
C SER A 102 11.28 -20.38 -23.83
N LEU A 103 11.43 -20.06 -22.53
CA LEU A 103 11.32 -18.68 -22.02
C LEU A 103 12.33 -17.73 -22.70
N ASP A 104 13.59 -18.13 -22.81
CA ASP A 104 14.61 -17.32 -23.48
C ASP A 104 14.22 -16.92 -24.92
N LYS A 105 13.69 -17.87 -25.67
CA LYS A 105 13.25 -17.62 -27.05
C LYS A 105 12.11 -16.60 -27.10
N GLU A 106 11.17 -16.69 -26.18
CA GLU A 106 10.05 -15.77 -26.07
C GLU A 106 10.51 -14.34 -25.70
N LEU A 107 11.41 -14.25 -24.70
CA LEU A 107 11.93 -12.94 -24.25
C LEU A 107 12.83 -12.28 -25.29
N VAL A 108 13.65 -13.04 -26.02
CA VAL A 108 14.45 -12.50 -27.12
C VAL A 108 13.56 -11.95 -28.24
N ALA A 109 12.44 -12.61 -28.54
CA ALA A 109 11.48 -12.14 -29.53
C ALA A 109 10.70 -10.91 -29.05
N LEU A 110 10.40 -10.82 -27.76
CA LEU A 110 9.64 -9.72 -27.16
C LEU A 110 10.47 -8.46 -26.94
N GLN A 111 11.75 -8.61 -26.61
CA GLN A 111 12.64 -7.51 -26.16
C GLN A 111 12.02 -6.65 -25.07
N PRO A 112 11.71 -7.22 -23.90
CA PRO A 112 11.02 -6.50 -22.84
C PRO A 112 11.90 -5.39 -22.29
N GLU A 113 11.28 -4.32 -21.80
CA GLU A 113 11.97 -3.24 -21.08
C GLU A 113 12.56 -3.74 -19.76
N LYS A 114 11.78 -4.53 -19.02
CA LYS A 114 12.18 -5.20 -17.80
C LYS A 114 11.40 -6.50 -17.59
N LEU A 115 11.92 -7.34 -16.69
CA LEU A 115 11.22 -8.53 -16.20
C LEU A 115 10.59 -8.24 -14.84
N ILE A 116 9.35 -8.66 -14.64
CA ILE A 116 8.69 -8.65 -13.34
C ILE A 116 8.51 -10.12 -12.94
N VAL A 117 9.13 -10.54 -11.83
CA VAL A 117 9.13 -11.94 -11.40
C VAL A 117 8.33 -12.08 -10.12
N CYS A 118 7.29 -12.92 -10.14
CA CYS A 118 6.42 -13.19 -9.00
C CYS A 118 6.05 -14.68 -8.90
N GLY A 119 5.43 -15.09 -7.78
CA GLY A 119 5.01 -16.47 -7.52
C GLY A 119 5.76 -17.14 -6.38
N VAL A 120 6.07 -18.44 -6.51
CA VAL A 120 6.65 -19.29 -5.46
C VAL A 120 7.74 -20.22 -6.01
N CYS A 121 8.68 -20.71 -5.21
CA CYS A 121 9.00 -20.27 -3.85
C CYS A 121 10.08 -19.19 -3.90
N THR A 122 10.00 -18.19 -3.01
CA THR A 122 10.91 -17.02 -3.03
C THR A 122 12.38 -17.41 -3.01
N ASP A 123 12.76 -18.40 -2.18
CA ASP A 123 14.12 -18.88 -1.96
C ASP A 123 14.53 -20.03 -2.90
N ILE A 124 13.64 -20.46 -3.79
CA ILE A 124 13.89 -21.55 -4.76
C ILE A 124 13.68 -21.02 -6.17
N CYS A 125 12.50 -21.21 -6.75
CA CYS A 125 12.25 -20.90 -8.16
C CYS A 125 12.40 -19.41 -8.48
N ILE A 126 11.92 -18.52 -7.59
CA ILE A 126 12.05 -17.07 -7.77
C ILE A 126 13.53 -16.66 -7.72
N LEU A 127 14.27 -17.06 -6.66
CA LEU A 127 15.67 -16.71 -6.49
C LEU A 127 16.53 -17.19 -7.69
N HIS A 128 16.35 -18.44 -8.12
CA HIS A 128 17.09 -18.99 -9.24
C HIS A 128 16.76 -18.32 -10.57
N THR A 129 15.49 -18.00 -10.79
CA THR A 129 15.03 -17.25 -11.99
C THR A 129 15.60 -15.85 -12.01
N VAL A 130 15.54 -15.12 -10.89
CA VAL A 130 16.11 -13.78 -10.77
C VAL A 130 17.61 -13.79 -10.94
N SER A 131 18.31 -14.74 -10.34
CA SER A 131 19.76 -14.90 -10.51
C SER A 131 20.14 -15.08 -11.97
N GLU A 132 19.45 -15.95 -12.67
CA GLU A 132 19.72 -16.22 -14.08
C GLU A 132 19.37 -15.03 -14.97
N ALA A 133 18.26 -14.33 -14.68
CA ALA A 133 17.86 -13.13 -15.40
C ALA A 133 18.86 -11.97 -15.23
N CYS A 134 19.24 -11.65 -14.01
CA CYS A 134 20.13 -10.52 -13.72
C CYS A 134 21.56 -10.80 -14.15
N TYR A 135 22.14 -11.94 -13.72
CA TYR A 135 23.59 -12.18 -13.84
C TYR A 135 24.00 -12.74 -15.21
N TYR A 136 23.23 -13.71 -15.74
CA TYR A 136 23.60 -14.36 -16.99
C TYR A 136 22.99 -13.70 -18.25
N ARG A 137 21.85 -13.00 -18.10
CA ARG A 137 21.13 -12.41 -19.23
C ARG A 137 21.05 -10.88 -19.21
N ASN A 138 21.51 -10.25 -18.11
CA ASN A 138 21.54 -8.80 -17.94
C ASN A 138 20.17 -8.10 -18.12
N TYR A 139 19.08 -8.75 -17.73
CA TYR A 139 17.78 -8.11 -17.66
C TYR A 139 17.68 -7.21 -16.43
N GLU A 140 17.00 -6.07 -16.55
CA GLU A 140 16.49 -5.36 -15.38
C GLU A 140 15.33 -6.16 -14.81
N VAL A 141 15.41 -6.50 -13.50
CA VAL A 141 14.42 -7.34 -12.83
C VAL A 141 13.78 -6.60 -11.67
N GLU A 142 12.44 -6.60 -11.65
CA GLU A 142 11.64 -6.17 -10.50
C GLU A 142 11.00 -7.40 -9.84
N VAL A 143 11.04 -7.45 -8.49
CA VAL A 143 10.39 -8.48 -7.69
C VAL A 143 9.40 -7.79 -6.75
N PRO A 144 8.08 -7.89 -7.01
CA PRO A 144 7.07 -7.41 -6.08
C PRO A 144 7.05 -8.29 -4.83
N VAL A 145 7.47 -7.73 -3.68
CA VAL A 145 7.66 -8.49 -2.43
C VAL A 145 6.38 -9.10 -1.86
N ASP A 146 5.24 -8.50 -2.19
CA ASP A 146 3.90 -8.95 -1.83
C ASP A 146 3.28 -9.93 -2.83
N CYS A 147 3.96 -10.19 -3.94
CA CYS A 147 3.58 -11.19 -4.95
C CYS A 147 4.46 -12.45 -4.91
N VAL A 148 5.30 -12.60 -3.88
CA VAL A 148 6.17 -13.78 -3.70
C VAL A 148 6.03 -14.34 -2.28
N THR A 149 6.18 -15.66 -2.12
CA THR A 149 6.17 -16.31 -0.80
C THR A 149 6.90 -17.66 -0.86
N THR A 150 7.15 -18.26 0.30
CA THR A 150 7.75 -19.60 0.43
C THR A 150 7.33 -20.26 1.74
N PHE A 151 7.81 -21.47 2.02
CA PHE A 151 7.51 -22.27 3.21
C PHE A 151 8.04 -21.65 4.51
N ASP A 152 9.21 -21.02 4.47
CA ASP A 152 9.94 -20.51 5.64
C ASP A 152 10.20 -19.02 5.55
N GLN A 153 9.74 -18.26 6.55
CA GLN A 153 9.86 -16.80 6.55
C GLN A 153 11.31 -16.30 6.70
N THR A 154 12.18 -17.08 7.32
CA THR A 154 13.60 -16.72 7.43
C THR A 154 14.29 -16.84 6.09
N ARG A 155 14.01 -17.92 5.35
CA ARG A 155 14.50 -18.12 3.98
C ARG A 155 13.89 -17.09 3.01
N HIS A 156 12.60 -16.76 3.15
CA HIS A 156 11.96 -15.70 2.38
C HIS A 156 12.72 -14.37 2.50
N LYS A 157 12.98 -13.95 3.73
CA LYS A 157 13.69 -12.70 4.04
C LYS A 157 15.12 -12.69 3.49
N PHE A 158 15.84 -13.79 3.69
CA PHE A 158 17.18 -13.96 3.14
C PHE A 158 17.20 -13.88 1.61
N ALA A 159 16.26 -14.55 0.93
CA ALA A 159 16.20 -14.56 -0.53
C ALA A 159 15.90 -13.17 -1.11
N LEU A 160 14.96 -12.43 -0.51
CA LEU A 160 14.68 -11.05 -0.90
C LEU A 160 15.92 -10.16 -0.74
N GLU A 161 16.55 -10.20 0.43
CA GLU A 161 17.77 -9.43 0.68
C GLU A 161 18.92 -9.80 -0.28
N HIS A 162 19.08 -11.09 -0.60
CA HIS A 162 20.06 -11.57 -1.55
C HIS A 162 19.78 -11.08 -2.98
N MET A 163 18.52 -11.15 -3.42
CA MET A 163 18.12 -10.65 -4.74
C MET A 163 18.40 -9.15 -4.90
N GLU A 164 18.12 -8.35 -3.87
CA GLU A 164 18.36 -6.92 -3.89
C GLU A 164 19.87 -6.59 -3.82
N LYS A 165 20.57 -7.08 -2.78
CA LYS A 165 21.93 -6.63 -2.46
C LYS A 165 23.02 -7.30 -3.29
N VAL A 166 22.78 -8.53 -3.75
CA VAL A 166 23.79 -9.33 -4.45
C VAL A 166 23.50 -9.43 -5.94
N LEU A 167 22.22 -9.65 -6.31
CA LEU A 167 21.85 -9.82 -7.73
C LEU A 167 21.43 -8.51 -8.40
N GLY A 168 21.19 -7.43 -7.63
CA GLY A 168 20.81 -6.13 -8.18
C GLY A 168 19.35 -6.04 -8.65
N ALA A 169 18.52 -7.00 -8.27
CA ALA A 169 17.09 -6.93 -8.56
C ALA A 169 16.44 -5.82 -7.73
N LYS A 170 15.47 -5.14 -8.30
CA LYS A 170 14.71 -4.09 -7.64
C LYS A 170 13.53 -4.70 -6.90
N LEU A 171 13.56 -4.66 -5.58
CA LEU A 171 12.41 -5.02 -4.77
C LEU A 171 11.38 -3.89 -4.82
N VAL A 172 10.17 -4.23 -5.23
CA VAL A 172 9.04 -3.30 -5.25
C VAL A 172 7.92 -3.88 -4.41
N SER A 173 7.20 -3.07 -3.66
CA SER A 173 5.89 -3.45 -3.17
C SER A 173 4.88 -3.05 -4.23
N SER A 174 3.95 -3.94 -4.57
CA SER A 174 2.72 -3.51 -5.20
C SER A 174 1.87 -2.93 -4.07
N PRO A 175 1.79 -1.61 -3.88
CA PRO A 175 0.74 -1.11 -3.03
C PRO A 175 -0.55 -1.60 -3.68
N PHE A 176 -1.52 -2.04 -2.88
CA PHE A 176 -2.90 -2.10 -3.36
C PHE A 176 -3.14 -0.72 -3.97
N GLU A 177 -3.07 -0.61 -5.31
CA GLU A 177 -3.39 0.65 -5.96
C GLU A 177 -4.90 0.84 -5.83
N VAL A 178 -5.28 1.41 -4.70
CA VAL A 178 -6.59 2.03 -4.59
C VAL A 178 -6.60 3.11 -5.66
N LYS A 179 -7.38 2.94 -6.71
CA LYS A 179 -7.56 3.99 -7.74
C LYS A 179 -8.22 5.18 -7.05
N ILE A 180 -7.38 6.08 -6.57
CA ILE A 180 -7.83 7.35 -6.01
C ILE A 180 -8.24 8.21 -7.18
N THR A 181 -9.52 8.54 -7.27
CA THR A 181 -9.97 9.64 -8.14
C THR A 181 -9.33 10.92 -7.58
N PRO A 182 -8.64 11.75 -8.40
CA PRO A 182 -8.07 13.00 -7.90
C PRO A 182 -9.14 13.79 -7.14
N PRO A 183 -8.94 14.08 -5.85
CA PRO A 183 -9.98 14.71 -5.03
C PRO A 183 -10.25 16.14 -5.49
N GLN A 184 -11.50 16.53 -5.45
CA GLN A 184 -11.86 17.93 -5.55
C GLN A 184 -11.83 18.55 -4.14
N PHE A 185 -10.78 19.33 -3.86
CA PHE A 185 -10.72 20.05 -2.59
C PHE A 185 -11.51 21.35 -2.68
N ASP A 186 -12.46 21.51 -1.78
CA ASP A 186 -13.06 22.81 -1.50
C ASP A 186 -12.11 23.60 -0.59
N ILE A 187 -11.51 24.67 -1.14
CA ILE A 187 -10.58 25.51 -0.40
C ILE A 187 -11.39 26.55 0.39
N PRO A 188 -11.31 26.53 1.74
CA PRO A 188 -12.03 27.49 2.58
C PRO A 188 -11.69 28.94 2.23
N ALA A 189 -12.67 29.83 2.32
CA ALA A 189 -12.47 31.26 2.07
C ALA A 189 -11.39 31.88 2.99
N SER A 190 -11.27 31.35 4.23
CA SER A 190 -10.21 31.73 5.15
C SER A 190 -8.79 31.42 4.63
N PHE A 191 -8.62 30.32 3.88
CA PHE A 191 -7.32 30.01 3.26
C PHE A 191 -7.00 30.99 2.13
N LEU A 192 -7.99 31.36 1.34
CA LEU A 192 -7.83 32.33 0.24
C LEU A 192 -7.56 33.75 0.76
N SER A 193 -8.09 34.12 1.92
CA SER A 193 -7.84 35.41 2.56
C SER A 193 -6.49 35.51 3.28
N GLY A 194 -5.79 34.36 3.44
CA GLY A 194 -4.55 34.29 4.23
C GLY A 194 -4.75 34.32 5.74
N GLU A 195 -5.96 34.05 6.25
CA GLU A 195 -6.26 34.04 7.69
C GLU A 195 -5.37 33.07 8.51
N PRO A 196 -5.00 31.85 8.02
CA PRO A 196 -4.08 30.99 8.74
C PRO A 196 -2.60 31.39 8.67
N ALA A 197 -2.27 32.48 7.94
CA ALA A 197 -0.87 32.85 7.73
C ALA A 197 -0.22 33.42 8.99
N ASP A 198 1.04 33.10 9.19
CA ASP A 198 1.86 33.82 10.16
C ASP A 198 1.90 35.30 9.80
N ILE A 199 1.66 36.17 10.79
CA ILE A 199 1.47 37.61 10.60
C ILE A 199 2.62 38.28 9.87
N TYR A 200 3.84 37.76 9.98
CA TYR A 200 5.00 38.37 9.31
C TYR A 200 4.93 38.19 7.78
N PHE A 201 4.27 37.16 7.25
CA PHE A 201 4.04 37.04 5.81
C PHE A 201 3.03 38.08 5.30
N ILE A 202 1.95 38.29 6.04
CA ILE A 202 0.96 39.33 5.74
C ILE A 202 1.63 40.69 5.73
N ARG A 203 2.46 41.00 6.76
CA ARG A 203 3.21 42.24 6.85
C ARG A 203 4.23 42.40 5.71
N THR A 204 4.88 41.31 5.29
CA THR A 204 5.82 41.31 4.16
C THR A 204 5.14 41.73 2.89
N VAL A 205 3.99 41.12 2.57
CA VAL A 205 3.20 41.43 1.36
C VAL A 205 2.73 42.89 1.42
N GLU A 206 2.26 43.38 2.58
CA GLU A 206 1.83 44.78 2.76
C GLU A 206 3.00 45.78 2.59
N ILE A 207 4.18 45.46 3.10
CA ILE A 207 5.38 46.30 2.92
C ILE A 207 5.73 46.38 1.45
N LEU A 208 5.83 45.20 0.77
CA LEU A 208 6.15 45.17 -0.66
C LEU A 208 5.13 45.94 -1.50
N ARG A 209 3.85 45.82 -1.17
CA ARG A 209 2.79 46.58 -1.82
C ARG A 209 2.95 48.09 -1.66
N ARG A 210 3.30 48.57 -0.47
CA ARG A 210 3.54 50.00 -0.19
C ARG A 210 4.78 50.53 -0.88
N GLU A 211 5.83 49.72 -0.99
CA GLU A 211 7.07 50.05 -1.73
C GLU A 211 6.93 49.93 -3.22
N GLY A 212 5.76 49.48 -3.74
CA GLY A 212 5.55 49.27 -5.17
C GLY A 212 6.35 48.09 -5.75
N LEU A 213 6.75 47.13 -4.93
CA LEU A 213 7.59 46.01 -5.31
C LEU A 213 6.74 44.73 -5.41
N ASN A 214 6.70 44.10 -6.61
CA ASN A 214 6.07 42.79 -6.82
C ASN A 214 6.92 41.95 -7.75
N PRO A 215 8.15 41.61 -7.36
CA PRO A 215 9.04 40.83 -8.24
C PRO A 215 8.52 39.43 -8.49
N VAL A 216 8.83 38.88 -9.65
CA VAL A 216 8.72 37.45 -9.88
C VAL A 216 9.81 36.75 -9.06
N ALA A 217 9.39 35.85 -8.19
CA ALA A 217 10.31 35.12 -7.32
C ALA A 217 10.09 33.61 -7.43
N THR A 218 11.18 32.85 -7.39
CA THR A 218 11.14 31.39 -7.36
C THR A 218 11.36 30.89 -5.93
N MET A 219 10.36 30.20 -5.42
CA MET A 219 10.35 29.56 -4.11
C MET A 219 10.50 28.06 -4.28
N GLU A 220 11.37 27.42 -3.53
CA GLU A 220 11.49 25.95 -3.46
C GLU A 220 11.10 25.43 -2.08
N VAL A 221 10.30 24.35 -2.07
CA VAL A 221 9.81 23.68 -0.86
C VAL A 221 10.46 22.30 -0.74
N PHE A 222 11.00 21.99 0.43
CA PHE A 222 11.70 20.74 0.68
C PHE A 222 11.52 20.25 2.13
N PRO A 223 11.47 18.91 2.37
CA PRO A 223 11.23 18.33 3.67
C PRO A 223 12.50 18.18 4.52
N SER A 224 12.30 18.10 5.85
CA SER A 224 13.35 17.87 6.85
C SER A 224 13.78 16.40 6.98
N ARG A 225 12.94 15.45 6.57
CA ARG A 225 13.19 14.00 6.56
C ARG A 225 12.54 13.36 5.34
N ALA A 226 12.85 12.10 5.03
CA ALA A 226 12.19 11.32 4.00
C ALA A 226 10.72 11.01 4.36
N GLY A 227 9.90 10.79 3.33
CA GLY A 227 8.48 10.47 3.51
C GLY A 227 7.74 10.28 2.19
N ILE A 228 6.42 10.32 2.26
CA ILE A 228 5.48 10.19 1.13
C ILE A 228 4.81 11.54 0.89
N THR A 229 4.83 12.00 -0.35
CA THR A 229 4.16 13.24 -0.79
C THR A 229 2.64 13.09 -0.61
N CYS A 230 2.06 13.94 0.21
CA CYS A 230 0.61 14.02 0.36
C CYS A 230 0.17 15.45 0.69
N GLY A 231 -1.04 15.81 0.25
CA GLY A 231 -1.57 17.17 0.32
C GLY A 231 -1.16 18.03 -0.88
N MET A 232 -0.43 17.48 -1.83
CA MET A 232 -0.02 18.22 -3.03
C MET A 232 -1.24 18.63 -3.87
N HIS A 233 -2.24 17.77 -4.05
CA HIS A 233 -3.45 18.12 -4.76
C HIS A 233 -4.19 19.31 -4.11
N GLU A 234 -4.27 19.35 -2.77
CA GLU A 234 -4.91 20.46 -2.05
C GLU A 234 -4.07 21.74 -2.16
N ALA A 235 -2.76 21.66 -1.99
CA ALA A 235 -1.85 22.78 -2.15
C ALA A 235 -1.90 23.38 -3.57
N LEU A 236 -1.91 22.54 -4.60
CA LEU A 236 -2.04 22.96 -5.99
C LEU A 236 -3.43 23.58 -6.28
N THR A 237 -4.50 23.06 -5.67
CA THR A 237 -5.83 23.65 -5.76
C THR A 237 -5.85 25.05 -5.14
N LEU A 238 -5.20 25.24 -3.99
CA LEU A 238 -5.01 26.58 -3.40
C LEU A 238 -4.22 27.49 -4.35
N LEU A 239 -3.05 27.04 -4.80
CA LEU A 239 -2.18 27.83 -5.69
C LEU A 239 -2.87 28.21 -6.99
N SER A 240 -3.70 27.35 -7.56
CA SER A 240 -4.45 27.66 -8.79
C SER A 240 -5.46 28.81 -8.61
N LYS A 241 -5.93 29.03 -7.39
CA LYS A 241 -6.90 30.10 -7.06
C LYS A 241 -6.26 31.43 -6.69
N ILE A 242 -5.00 31.40 -6.22
CA ILE A 242 -4.30 32.63 -5.76
C ILE A 242 -3.26 33.15 -6.74
N LEU A 243 -2.69 32.28 -7.57
CA LEU A 243 -1.71 32.71 -8.58
C LEU A 243 -2.39 33.33 -9.80
N PRO A 244 -1.81 34.35 -10.42
CA PRO A 244 -2.33 34.92 -11.68
C PRO A 244 -2.26 33.84 -12.80
N GLU A 245 -3.15 33.93 -13.78
CA GLU A 245 -3.14 32.99 -14.92
C GLU A 245 -1.87 33.17 -15.78
N ASP A 246 -1.49 34.42 -15.99
CA ASP A 246 -0.26 34.77 -16.68
C ASP A 246 0.89 34.93 -15.68
N ASN A 247 2.13 34.63 -16.14
CA ASN A 247 3.34 34.82 -15.36
C ASN A 247 3.42 33.94 -14.11
N ARG A 248 3.04 32.65 -14.24
CA ARG A 248 3.23 31.62 -13.22
C ARG A 248 3.85 30.38 -13.82
N GLU A 249 4.64 29.69 -13.03
CA GLU A 249 5.16 28.38 -13.31
C GLU A 249 5.25 27.58 -12.02
N VAL A 250 4.61 26.40 -11.96
CA VAL A 250 4.61 25.54 -10.79
C VAL A 250 5.03 24.14 -11.18
N TRP A 251 6.01 23.63 -10.45
CA TRP A 251 6.52 22.26 -10.60
C TRP A 251 6.34 21.51 -9.29
N ALA A 252 5.87 20.26 -9.34
CA ALA A 252 5.59 19.47 -8.13
C ALA A 252 5.91 17.98 -8.34
N LEU A 253 6.21 17.28 -7.24
CA LEU A 253 6.12 15.82 -7.18
C LEU A 253 4.65 15.40 -7.20
N SER A 254 4.38 14.22 -7.75
CA SER A 254 3.02 13.66 -7.72
C SER A 254 2.62 13.22 -6.32
N GLU A 255 1.31 13.26 -6.04
CA GLU A 255 0.74 12.67 -4.83
C GLU A 255 1.14 11.20 -4.70
N GLY A 256 1.50 10.74 -3.50
CA GLY A 256 1.92 9.37 -3.23
C GLY A 256 3.38 9.03 -3.56
N GLU A 257 4.11 9.91 -4.28
CA GLU A 257 5.52 9.67 -4.56
C GLU A 257 6.40 9.81 -3.29
N PRO A 258 7.39 8.93 -3.09
CA PRO A 258 8.35 9.08 -2.00
C PRO A 258 9.29 10.24 -2.26
N PHE A 259 9.71 10.93 -1.22
CA PHE A 259 10.74 11.96 -1.26
C PHE A 259 11.84 11.71 -0.24
N GLN A 260 13.02 12.27 -0.51
CA GLN A 260 14.17 12.25 0.38
C GLN A 260 14.31 13.55 1.15
N ARG A 261 15.10 13.51 2.24
CA ARG A 261 15.45 14.71 2.99
C ARG A 261 16.07 15.75 2.06
N LYS A 262 15.58 17.00 2.13
CA LYS A 262 16.05 18.14 1.32
C LYS A 262 15.78 18.04 -0.19
N GLU A 263 15.04 17.06 -0.65
CA GLU A 263 14.58 17.00 -2.02
C GLU A 263 13.50 18.07 -2.26
N VAL A 264 13.62 18.82 -3.36
CA VAL A 264 12.60 19.82 -3.73
C VAL A 264 11.34 19.10 -4.19
N VAL A 265 10.23 19.31 -3.48
CA VAL A 265 8.93 18.66 -3.80
C VAL A 265 7.95 19.60 -4.49
N LEU A 266 8.13 20.90 -4.34
CA LEU A 266 7.30 21.94 -4.95
C LEU A 266 8.17 23.14 -5.28
N ARG A 267 8.02 23.70 -6.47
CA ARG A 267 8.66 24.95 -6.91
C ARG A 267 7.59 25.87 -7.47
N ILE A 268 7.57 27.12 -6.98
CA ILE A 268 6.61 28.13 -7.39
C ILE A 268 7.40 29.32 -7.93
N THR A 269 7.18 29.67 -9.21
CA THR A 269 7.71 30.90 -9.83
C THR A 269 6.52 31.77 -10.20
N ALA A 270 6.35 32.90 -9.52
CA ALA A 270 5.24 33.84 -9.75
C ALA A 270 5.54 35.20 -9.09
N PRO A 271 4.71 36.26 -9.33
CA PRO A 271 4.78 37.49 -8.57
C PRO A 271 4.60 37.20 -7.05
N TYR A 272 5.59 37.59 -6.23
CA TYR A 272 5.67 37.15 -4.81
C TYR A 272 4.45 37.53 -4.00
N GLN A 273 3.83 38.69 -4.24
CA GLN A 273 2.64 39.13 -3.50
C GLN A 273 1.45 38.17 -3.70
N SER A 274 1.41 37.36 -4.77
CA SER A 274 0.30 36.44 -5.04
C SER A 274 0.31 35.19 -4.14
N TYR A 275 1.49 34.74 -3.64
CA TYR A 275 1.59 33.51 -2.86
C TYR A 275 2.32 33.66 -1.52
N GLY A 276 3.07 34.75 -1.29
CA GLY A 276 3.88 34.93 -0.10
C GLY A 276 3.07 34.90 1.21
N ALA A 277 1.84 35.43 1.20
CA ALA A 277 0.94 35.38 2.35
C ALA A 277 0.39 33.97 2.66
N HIS A 278 0.54 33.02 1.74
CA HIS A 278 -0.05 31.67 1.84
C HIS A 278 0.98 30.59 2.22
N GLU A 279 2.23 30.99 2.49
CA GLU A 279 3.31 30.05 2.82
C GLU A 279 2.94 29.12 3.97
N THR A 280 2.46 29.65 5.09
CA THR A 280 1.99 28.86 6.25
C THR A 280 0.94 27.84 5.82
N THR A 281 0.02 28.22 4.93
CA THR A 281 -1.10 27.35 4.52
C THR A 281 -0.63 26.17 3.70
N TYR A 282 0.10 26.39 2.59
CA TYR A 282 0.52 25.24 1.76
C TYR A 282 1.60 24.39 2.43
N LEU A 283 2.48 24.96 3.27
CA LEU A 283 3.41 24.18 4.06
C LEU A 283 2.69 23.32 5.10
N GLY A 284 1.70 23.88 5.80
CA GLY A 284 0.90 23.15 6.78
C GLY A 284 0.13 21.98 6.17
N ILE A 285 -0.45 22.17 4.98
CA ILE A 285 -1.11 21.09 4.22
C ILE A 285 -0.12 19.97 3.92
N LEU A 286 1.01 20.28 3.29
CA LEU A 286 2.04 19.29 2.94
C LEU A 286 2.61 18.59 4.17
N SER A 287 2.89 19.34 5.23
CA SER A 287 3.48 18.86 6.47
C SER A 287 2.62 17.79 7.14
N GLN A 288 1.35 18.10 7.36
CA GLN A 288 0.45 17.24 8.09
C GLN A 288 0.05 16.01 7.26
N CYS A 289 -0.34 16.23 6.01
CA CYS A 289 -0.78 15.14 5.12
C CYS A 289 0.38 14.17 4.81
N SER A 290 1.58 14.67 4.52
CA SER A 290 2.74 13.81 4.29
C SER A 290 3.15 13.03 5.55
N GLY A 291 2.95 13.60 6.74
CA GLY A 291 3.13 12.88 8.00
C GLY A 291 2.23 11.65 8.09
N TRP A 292 0.93 11.83 7.92
CA TRP A 292 -0.07 10.74 7.95
C TRP A 292 0.17 9.69 6.87
N ALA A 293 0.42 10.12 5.64
CA ALA A 293 0.70 9.20 4.53
C ALA A 293 1.97 8.36 4.77
N THR A 294 3.00 8.98 5.35
CA THR A 294 4.25 8.28 5.70
C THR A 294 4.02 7.23 6.79
N ALA A 295 3.29 7.57 7.86
CA ALA A 295 2.96 6.62 8.92
C ALA A 295 2.10 5.44 8.40
N ALA A 296 1.16 5.71 7.51
CA ALA A 296 0.39 4.66 6.84
C ALA A 296 1.31 3.75 6.02
N ARG A 297 2.22 4.31 5.22
CA ARG A 297 3.20 3.56 4.42
C ARG A 297 4.12 2.69 5.29
N GLU A 298 4.51 3.15 6.47
CA GLU A 298 5.28 2.35 7.42
C GLU A 298 4.50 1.12 7.88
N CYS A 299 3.18 1.25 8.14
CA CYS A 299 2.30 0.13 8.47
C CYS A 299 2.14 -0.84 7.28
N ILE A 300 1.94 -0.33 6.07
CA ILE A 300 1.82 -1.13 4.84
C ILE A 300 3.10 -1.95 4.61
N ASN A 301 4.26 -1.32 4.73
CA ASN A 301 5.54 -2.02 4.58
C ASN A 301 5.73 -3.12 5.63
N ALA A 302 5.27 -2.88 6.87
CA ALA A 302 5.31 -3.87 7.94
C ALA A 302 4.34 -5.03 7.70
N ALA A 303 3.20 -4.78 7.04
CA ALA A 303 2.14 -5.74 6.79
C ALA A 303 2.47 -6.75 5.65
N GLN A 304 3.53 -6.53 4.86
CA GLN A 304 4.02 -7.45 3.84
C GLN A 304 2.89 -8.03 2.95
N GLY A 305 2.05 -7.15 2.39
CA GLY A 305 0.96 -7.52 1.51
C GLY A 305 -0.37 -7.87 2.22
N ILE A 306 -0.44 -7.88 3.54
CA ILE A 306 -1.73 -7.92 4.24
C ILE A 306 -2.37 -6.53 4.19
N PRO A 307 -3.64 -6.41 3.78
CA PRO A 307 -4.35 -5.13 3.72
C PRO A 307 -4.36 -4.39 5.06
N VAL A 308 -4.22 -3.06 4.98
CA VAL A 308 -4.34 -2.16 6.15
C VAL A 308 -5.48 -1.17 5.91
N ILE A 309 -6.32 -0.96 6.92
CA ILE A 309 -7.42 0.01 6.92
C ILE A 309 -7.13 1.10 7.95
N SER A 310 -7.41 2.37 7.62
CA SER A 310 -7.33 3.48 8.57
C SER A 310 -8.56 3.53 9.49
N PHE A 311 -8.33 3.43 10.80
CA PHE A 311 -9.33 3.63 11.86
C PHE A 311 -8.95 4.80 12.78
N GLY A 312 -8.23 5.80 12.24
CA GLY A 312 -7.67 6.93 12.98
C GLY A 312 -8.63 8.10 13.23
N ALA A 313 -9.81 8.11 12.63
CA ALA A 313 -10.72 9.25 12.59
C ALA A 313 -11.02 9.90 13.96
N ARG A 314 -11.18 9.10 15.03
CA ARG A 314 -11.50 9.61 16.38
C ARG A 314 -10.33 10.28 17.11
N HIS A 315 -9.12 10.20 16.57
CA HIS A 315 -7.90 10.74 17.21
C HIS A 315 -7.49 12.11 16.68
N VAL A 316 -8.17 12.63 15.65
CA VAL A 316 -7.92 13.98 15.12
C VAL A 316 -9.15 14.86 15.25
N HIS A 317 -8.94 16.18 15.18
CA HIS A 317 -10.06 17.12 15.18
C HIS A 317 -11.00 16.84 13.97
N PRO A 318 -12.33 16.91 14.13
CA PRO A 318 -13.29 16.57 13.07
C PRO A 318 -13.06 17.26 11.71
N LEU A 319 -12.53 18.48 11.72
CA LEU A 319 -12.16 19.21 10.48
C LEU A 319 -10.95 18.58 9.74
N ALA A 320 -10.14 17.79 10.42
CA ALA A 320 -8.96 17.13 9.85
C ALA A 320 -9.21 15.67 9.42
N VAL A 321 -10.33 15.07 9.85
CA VAL A 321 -10.63 13.64 9.64
C VAL A 321 -10.55 13.26 8.16
N GLY A 322 -11.22 14.00 7.28
CA GLY A 322 -11.23 13.68 5.85
C GLY A 322 -9.83 13.68 5.23
N ARG A 323 -9.00 14.66 5.60
CA ARG A 323 -7.63 14.79 5.10
C ARG A 323 -6.71 13.72 5.67
N MET A 324 -6.86 13.37 6.94
CA MET A 324 -6.08 12.32 7.61
C MET A 324 -6.37 10.95 6.97
N ASP A 325 -7.63 10.59 6.81
CA ASP A 325 -8.02 9.31 6.20
C ASP A 325 -7.66 9.25 4.70
N TYR A 326 -7.83 10.36 3.96
CA TYR A 326 -7.33 10.47 2.58
C TYR A 326 -5.80 10.24 2.52
N ALA A 327 -5.04 10.88 3.41
CA ALA A 327 -3.60 10.70 3.47
C ALA A 327 -3.20 9.26 3.81
N ALA A 328 -3.95 8.58 4.68
CA ALA A 328 -3.72 7.17 4.96
C ALA A 328 -3.91 6.29 3.70
N ILE A 329 -4.91 6.60 2.87
CA ILE A 329 -5.16 5.90 1.60
C ILE A 329 -4.02 6.20 0.61
N VAL A 330 -3.57 7.46 0.47
CA VAL A 330 -2.39 7.82 -0.34
C VAL A 330 -1.14 7.07 0.16
N GLY A 331 -1.03 6.85 1.48
CA GLY A 331 0.02 6.04 2.10
C GLY A 331 -0.06 4.55 1.75
N GLY A 332 -1.21 4.05 1.23
CA GLY A 332 -1.41 2.67 0.79
C GLY A 332 -2.46 1.90 1.58
N CYS A 333 -3.21 2.52 2.51
CA CYS A 333 -4.37 1.87 3.13
C CYS A 333 -5.43 1.57 2.07
N ILE A 334 -6.07 0.40 2.15
CA ILE A 334 -7.11 0.00 1.19
C ILE A 334 -8.44 0.74 1.39
N GLY A 335 -8.58 1.49 2.47
CA GLY A 335 -9.75 2.27 2.80
C GLY A 335 -9.66 2.87 4.19
N CYS A 336 -10.71 3.54 4.60
CA CYS A 336 -10.81 4.21 5.89
C CYS A 336 -12.21 4.12 6.48
N SER A 337 -12.34 4.47 7.77
CA SER A 337 -13.60 4.37 8.49
C SER A 337 -14.51 5.60 8.39
N SER A 338 -14.00 6.74 7.94
CA SER A 338 -14.80 7.96 7.86
C SER A 338 -15.40 8.19 6.48
N ILE A 339 -16.65 8.65 6.44
CA ILE A 339 -17.31 9.07 5.21
C ILE A 339 -16.51 10.19 4.52
N ALA A 340 -15.99 11.15 5.30
CA ALA A 340 -15.26 12.29 4.76
C ALA A 340 -13.98 11.88 4.03
N GLY A 341 -13.20 10.95 4.60
CA GLY A 341 -11.96 10.46 3.98
C GLY A 341 -12.23 9.58 2.76
N ALA A 342 -13.20 8.66 2.89
CA ALA A 342 -13.61 7.80 1.79
C ALA A 342 -14.12 8.62 0.59
N SER A 343 -14.97 9.62 0.81
CA SER A 343 -15.46 10.52 -0.24
C SER A 343 -14.34 11.28 -0.96
N LEU A 344 -13.32 11.78 -0.22
CA LEU A 344 -12.16 12.43 -0.83
C LEU A 344 -11.35 11.49 -1.72
N ALA A 345 -11.29 10.21 -1.37
CA ALA A 345 -10.59 9.19 -2.16
C ALA A 345 -11.45 8.58 -3.28
N GLY A 346 -12.73 8.90 -3.34
CA GLY A 346 -13.69 8.28 -4.28
C GLY A 346 -14.04 6.84 -3.91
N LEU A 347 -14.03 6.52 -2.61
CA LEU A 347 -14.27 5.19 -2.05
C LEU A 347 -15.50 5.16 -1.15
N GLU A 348 -15.97 3.95 -0.84
CA GLU A 348 -16.94 3.72 0.24
C GLU A 348 -16.20 3.54 1.59
N PRO A 349 -16.77 4.04 2.70
CA PRO A 349 -16.17 3.87 4.01
C PRO A 349 -16.24 2.41 4.47
N ILE A 350 -15.17 1.94 5.13
CA ILE A 350 -15.08 0.59 5.68
C ILE A 350 -15.37 0.66 7.19
N GLY A 351 -16.38 -0.09 7.63
CA GLY A 351 -16.74 -0.16 9.03
C GLY A 351 -17.13 -1.57 9.47
N THR A 352 -17.17 -1.76 10.79
CA THR A 352 -17.62 -3.01 11.43
C THR A 352 -18.64 -2.69 12.52
N ILE A 353 -19.16 -3.72 13.17
CA ILE A 353 -20.07 -3.56 14.31
C ILE A 353 -19.30 -2.98 15.52
N PRO A 354 -19.78 -1.91 16.20
CA PRO A 354 -19.13 -1.38 17.37
C PRO A 354 -19.58 -2.11 18.64
N HIS A 355 -18.76 -2.13 19.70
CA HIS A 355 -19.09 -2.65 21.02
C HIS A 355 -20.44 -2.11 21.55
N ALA A 356 -20.74 -0.83 21.33
CA ALA A 356 -21.96 -0.20 21.79
C ALA A 356 -23.23 -0.93 21.30
N LEU A 357 -23.29 -1.31 20.02
CA LEU A 357 -24.43 -2.06 19.48
C LEU A 357 -24.56 -3.42 20.16
N ILE A 358 -23.43 -4.13 20.33
CA ILE A 358 -23.40 -5.46 20.97
C ILE A 358 -23.89 -5.38 22.42
N ILE A 359 -23.39 -4.41 23.18
CA ILE A 359 -23.75 -4.19 24.58
C ILE A 359 -25.25 -3.83 24.70
N ILE A 360 -25.76 -2.93 23.88
CA ILE A 360 -27.18 -2.53 23.88
C ILE A 360 -28.08 -3.73 23.55
N MET A 361 -27.68 -4.57 22.61
CA MET A 361 -28.46 -5.74 22.22
C MET A 361 -28.25 -6.96 23.12
N GLY A 362 -27.25 -6.94 23.99
CA GLY A 362 -26.94 -7.99 24.97
C GLY A 362 -26.39 -9.30 24.41
N SER A 363 -26.04 -9.33 23.10
CA SER A 363 -25.46 -10.51 22.44
C SER A 363 -24.82 -10.13 21.12
N THR A 364 -23.61 -10.63 20.86
CA THR A 364 -22.86 -10.42 19.61
C THR A 364 -23.61 -11.04 18.43
N ALA A 365 -24.08 -12.26 18.56
CA ALA A 365 -24.86 -12.93 17.50
C ALA A 365 -26.15 -12.16 17.16
N ARG A 366 -26.87 -11.70 18.18
CA ARG A 366 -28.09 -10.91 17.97
C ARG A 366 -27.80 -9.56 17.29
N ALA A 367 -26.71 -8.89 17.66
CA ALA A 367 -26.28 -7.64 17.03
C ALA A 367 -25.87 -7.86 15.56
N THR A 368 -25.11 -8.93 15.29
CA THR A 368 -24.67 -9.28 13.93
C THR A 368 -25.84 -9.65 13.02
N LEU A 369 -26.80 -10.42 13.52
CA LEU A 369 -28.03 -10.73 12.77
C LEU A 369 -28.89 -9.48 12.50
N ALA A 370 -28.95 -8.54 13.44
CA ALA A 370 -29.65 -7.28 13.21
C ALA A 370 -28.91 -6.43 12.18
N PHE A 371 -27.60 -6.36 12.26
CA PHE A 371 -26.77 -5.68 11.25
C PHE A 371 -27.01 -6.26 9.85
N ASP A 372 -27.01 -7.59 9.73
CA ASP A 372 -27.24 -8.29 8.46
C ASP A 372 -28.63 -7.97 7.86
N ARG A 373 -29.66 -7.90 8.68
CA ARG A 373 -31.04 -7.57 8.24
C ARG A 373 -31.21 -6.14 7.77
N HIS A 374 -30.48 -5.19 8.35
CA HIS A 374 -30.73 -3.76 8.16
C HIS A 374 -29.71 -3.04 7.30
N MET A 375 -28.53 -3.66 7.10
CA MET A 375 -27.50 -3.06 6.23
C MET A 375 -27.64 -3.58 4.80
N PRO A 376 -27.31 -2.71 3.81
CA PRO A 376 -27.29 -3.10 2.40
C PRO A 376 -26.35 -4.29 2.13
N PRO A 377 -26.58 -5.12 1.09
CA PRO A 377 -25.77 -6.28 0.79
C PRO A 377 -24.26 -5.98 0.58
N GLU A 378 -23.95 -4.78 0.08
CA GLU A 378 -22.60 -4.31 -0.22
C GLU A 378 -21.75 -4.08 1.03
N VAL A 379 -22.40 -3.87 2.18
CA VAL A 379 -21.70 -3.67 3.46
C VAL A 379 -21.19 -5.00 3.98
N SER A 380 -19.91 -5.12 4.24
CA SER A 380 -19.28 -6.35 4.72
C SER A 380 -19.79 -6.76 6.12
N ARG A 381 -20.09 -8.05 6.28
CA ARG A 381 -20.56 -8.65 7.55
C ARG A 381 -19.34 -9.05 8.38
N ILE A 382 -18.80 -8.10 9.12
CA ILE A 382 -17.63 -8.29 10.00
C ILE A 382 -18.09 -8.08 11.45
N ALA A 383 -18.05 -9.14 12.26
CA ALA A 383 -18.47 -9.10 13.66
C ALA A 383 -17.29 -8.79 14.59
N LEU A 384 -17.53 -7.97 15.61
CA LEU A 384 -16.59 -7.71 16.71
C LEU A 384 -16.84 -8.75 17.81
N VAL A 385 -15.81 -9.52 18.20
CA VAL A 385 -16.01 -10.75 18.99
C VAL A 385 -15.38 -10.74 20.39
N ASP A 386 -14.90 -9.60 20.85
CA ASP A 386 -14.21 -9.44 22.14
C ASP A 386 -15.07 -8.80 23.25
N THR A 387 -16.43 -8.80 23.12
CA THR A 387 -17.31 -8.05 24.01
C THR A 387 -17.71 -8.83 25.28
N PHE A 388 -18.21 -10.06 25.17
CA PHE A 388 -18.79 -10.82 26.29
C PHE A 388 -18.07 -12.11 26.62
N LYS A 389 -17.53 -12.81 25.64
CA LYS A 389 -16.86 -14.10 25.75
C LYS A 389 -15.45 -14.05 25.21
N ASP A 390 -14.75 -15.18 25.28
CA ASP A 390 -13.48 -15.34 24.60
C ASP A 390 -13.66 -15.30 23.07
N GLU A 391 -12.74 -14.69 22.39
CA GLU A 391 -12.83 -14.37 20.96
C GLU A 391 -13.00 -15.62 20.08
N PRO A 392 -12.34 -16.78 20.34
CA PRO A 392 -12.58 -18.02 19.60
C PRO A 392 -14.00 -18.54 19.75
N GLU A 393 -14.53 -18.61 21.00
CA GLU A 393 -15.89 -19.08 21.27
C GLU A 393 -16.94 -18.17 20.61
N GLU A 394 -16.79 -16.86 20.78
CA GLU A 394 -17.73 -15.87 20.25
C GLU A 394 -17.71 -15.88 18.71
N SER A 395 -16.53 -16.08 18.09
CA SER A 395 -16.38 -16.20 16.64
C SER A 395 -17.20 -17.36 16.07
N VAL A 396 -17.14 -18.52 16.72
CA VAL A 396 -17.91 -19.71 16.30
C VAL A 396 -19.41 -19.51 16.50
N ILE A 397 -19.83 -18.94 17.62
CA ILE A 397 -21.25 -18.65 17.90
C ILE A 397 -21.84 -17.72 16.83
N VAL A 398 -21.12 -16.66 16.50
CA VAL A 398 -21.59 -15.70 15.47
C VAL A 398 -21.58 -16.33 14.09
N ALA A 399 -20.55 -17.10 13.74
CA ALA A 399 -20.46 -17.77 12.44
C ALA A 399 -21.61 -18.79 12.25
N GLN A 400 -21.95 -19.55 13.29
CA GLN A 400 -23.10 -20.46 13.29
C GLN A 400 -24.42 -19.70 13.11
N ALA A 401 -24.63 -18.60 13.86
CA ALA A 401 -25.84 -17.79 13.76
C ALA A 401 -26.02 -17.13 12.38
N MET A 402 -24.92 -16.82 11.70
CA MET A 402 -24.92 -16.16 10.38
C MET A 402 -25.09 -17.14 9.21
N GLU A 403 -25.03 -18.44 9.42
CA GLU A 403 -25.33 -19.48 8.40
C GLU A 403 -24.56 -19.26 7.07
N GLY A 404 -23.26 -19.00 7.15
CA GLY A 404 -22.38 -18.76 5.98
C GLY A 404 -22.36 -17.31 5.44
N ARG A 405 -23.15 -16.38 5.98
CA ARG A 405 -23.14 -14.97 5.58
C ARG A 405 -22.07 -14.12 6.26
N LEU A 406 -21.42 -14.65 7.31
CA LEU A 406 -20.35 -13.95 8.00
C LEU A 406 -19.09 -13.91 7.14
N GLN A 407 -18.59 -12.72 6.83
CA GLN A 407 -17.38 -12.53 6.02
C GLN A 407 -16.12 -12.41 6.87
N GLY A 408 -16.25 -11.99 8.12
CA GLY A 408 -15.10 -11.88 9.00
C GLY A 408 -15.44 -11.64 10.46
N VAL A 409 -14.43 -11.83 11.29
CA VAL A 409 -14.43 -11.47 12.72
C VAL A 409 -13.32 -10.46 12.97
N ARG A 410 -13.59 -9.49 13.86
CA ARG A 410 -12.61 -8.50 14.30
C ARG A 410 -12.25 -8.73 15.76
N LEU A 411 -10.96 -8.85 16.00
CA LEU A 411 -10.36 -8.93 17.32
C LEU A 411 -9.84 -7.53 17.68
N ASP A 412 -10.30 -6.99 18.81
CA ASP A 412 -9.95 -5.64 19.31
C ASP A 412 -9.65 -5.67 20.83
N THR A 413 -9.20 -6.83 21.31
CA THR A 413 -8.97 -7.12 22.73
C THR A 413 -8.25 -5.96 23.42
N PRO A 414 -8.83 -5.40 24.50
CA PRO A 414 -8.27 -4.22 25.16
C PRO A 414 -6.96 -4.53 25.90
N SER A 415 -6.20 -3.47 26.21
CA SER A 415 -4.91 -3.56 26.91
C SER A 415 -5.02 -4.25 28.28
N GLU A 416 -6.14 -4.11 28.96
CA GLU A 416 -6.46 -4.70 30.26
C GLU A 416 -6.55 -6.24 30.21
N ARG A 417 -6.80 -6.80 29.02
CA ARG A 417 -6.78 -8.25 28.74
C ARG A 417 -5.54 -8.70 27.97
N GLY A 418 -4.50 -7.87 27.87
CA GLY A 418 -3.23 -8.20 27.20
C GLY A 418 -3.19 -7.89 25.73
N ARG A 419 -4.22 -7.28 25.14
CA ARG A 419 -4.36 -7.02 23.69
C ARG A 419 -4.47 -8.29 22.86
N VAL A 420 -4.69 -8.15 21.57
CA VAL A 420 -4.66 -9.28 20.62
C VAL A 420 -3.23 -9.81 20.52
N THR A 421 -3.04 -11.11 20.67
CA THR A 421 -1.75 -11.81 20.49
C THR A 421 -1.78 -12.69 19.25
N ALA A 422 -0.61 -13.06 18.74
CA ALA A 422 -0.50 -13.98 17.59
C ALA A 422 -1.14 -15.35 17.91
N ASP A 423 -0.99 -15.83 19.15
CA ASP A 423 -1.57 -17.11 19.56
C ASP A 423 -3.08 -17.05 19.65
N LEU A 424 -3.66 -15.94 20.12
CA LEU A 424 -5.12 -15.73 20.09
C LEU A 424 -5.66 -15.76 18.64
N VAL A 425 -4.95 -15.15 17.68
CA VAL A 425 -5.35 -15.21 16.27
C VAL A 425 -5.29 -16.64 15.73
N LYS A 426 -4.22 -17.39 16.05
CA LYS A 426 -4.08 -18.80 15.66
C LYS A 426 -5.17 -19.67 16.27
N GLU A 427 -5.47 -19.47 17.53
CA GLU A 427 -6.54 -20.18 18.24
C GLU A 427 -7.90 -19.87 17.62
N THR A 428 -8.23 -18.61 17.38
CA THR A 428 -9.48 -18.20 16.72
C THR A 428 -9.61 -18.85 15.34
N ARG A 429 -8.53 -18.90 14.58
CA ARG A 429 -8.52 -19.57 13.26
C ARG A 429 -8.77 -21.07 13.38
N ALA A 430 -8.09 -21.73 14.32
CA ALA A 430 -8.26 -23.17 14.56
C ALA A 430 -9.72 -23.51 14.95
N TRP A 431 -10.34 -22.72 15.83
CA TRP A 431 -11.73 -22.91 16.23
C TRP A 431 -12.70 -22.72 15.06
N LEU A 432 -12.53 -21.69 14.26
CA LEU A 432 -13.33 -21.47 13.05
C LEU A 432 -13.17 -22.63 12.07
N ASP A 433 -11.95 -23.10 11.82
CA ASP A 433 -11.66 -24.19 10.88
C ASP A 433 -12.26 -25.54 11.34
N LEU A 434 -12.15 -25.85 12.65
CA LEU A 434 -12.72 -27.07 13.24
C LEU A 434 -14.24 -27.08 13.15
N ASN A 435 -14.89 -25.92 13.17
CA ASN A 435 -16.33 -25.78 13.04
C ASN A 435 -16.82 -25.56 11.59
N GLY A 436 -15.93 -25.66 10.60
CA GLY A 436 -16.27 -25.57 9.18
C GLY A 436 -16.32 -24.16 8.59
N PHE A 437 -15.89 -23.13 9.33
CA PHE A 437 -15.93 -21.71 8.91
C PHE A 437 -14.58 -21.21 8.35
N ARG A 438 -14.00 -21.98 7.45
CA ARG A 438 -12.66 -21.70 6.87
C ARG A 438 -12.58 -20.37 6.11
N GLU A 439 -13.70 -19.92 5.53
CA GLU A 439 -13.78 -18.70 4.70
C GLU A 439 -13.93 -17.42 5.53
N VAL A 440 -14.23 -17.52 6.82
CA VAL A 440 -14.37 -16.36 7.70
C VAL A 440 -13.00 -15.71 7.92
N LYS A 441 -12.84 -14.47 7.52
CA LYS A 441 -11.60 -13.68 7.64
C LYS A 441 -11.37 -13.19 9.06
N ILE A 442 -10.09 -12.99 9.43
CA ILE A 442 -9.71 -12.44 10.74
C ILE A 442 -9.10 -11.06 10.58
N PHE A 443 -9.78 -10.07 11.17
CA PHE A 443 -9.33 -8.69 11.25
C PHE A 443 -8.72 -8.43 12.61
N VAL A 444 -7.53 -7.81 12.66
CA VAL A 444 -6.87 -7.43 13.91
C VAL A 444 -6.82 -5.92 14.03
N SER A 445 -7.23 -5.41 15.21
CA SER A 445 -7.19 -3.99 15.56
C SER A 445 -6.72 -3.81 17.02
N GLY A 446 -6.69 -2.56 17.51
CA GLY A 446 -6.33 -2.26 18.90
C GLY A 446 -4.82 -2.02 19.12
N GLY A 447 -4.40 -0.75 19.06
CA GLY A 447 -3.04 -0.31 19.39
C GLY A 447 -1.97 -0.90 18.45
N LEU A 448 -2.27 -1.01 17.16
CA LEU A 448 -1.34 -1.48 16.15
C LEU A 448 -0.40 -0.34 15.72
N ASP A 449 0.85 -0.71 15.54
CA ASP A 449 1.94 0.06 14.96
C ASP A 449 2.80 -0.88 14.06
N PRO A 450 3.79 -0.40 13.31
CA PRO A 450 4.63 -1.24 12.46
C PRO A 450 5.35 -2.37 13.18
N GLU A 451 5.73 -2.19 14.46
CA GLU A 451 6.39 -3.23 15.25
C GLU A 451 5.42 -4.36 15.58
N ARG A 452 4.22 -4.03 16.04
CA ARG A 452 3.17 -5.02 16.32
C ARG A 452 2.70 -5.74 15.05
N ILE A 453 2.58 -5.04 13.94
CA ILE A 453 2.25 -5.65 12.65
C ILE A 453 3.31 -6.68 12.28
N ARG A 454 4.61 -6.32 12.35
CA ARG A 454 5.71 -7.27 12.11
C ARG A 454 5.66 -8.48 13.04
N TYR A 455 5.35 -8.27 14.32
CA TYR A 455 5.19 -9.38 15.27
C TYR A 455 4.15 -10.41 14.79
N PHE A 456 2.97 -9.98 14.32
CA PHE A 456 1.96 -10.91 13.77
C PHE A 456 2.48 -11.65 12.54
N ILE A 457 3.15 -10.94 11.63
CA ILE A 457 3.73 -11.53 10.41
C ILE A 457 4.80 -12.57 10.76
N GLU A 458 5.76 -12.19 11.59
CA GLU A 458 6.89 -13.05 11.99
C GLU A 458 6.45 -14.27 12.80
N SER A 459 5.37 -14.14 13.57
CA SER A 459 4.75 -15.24 14.31
C SER A 459 3.91 -16.18 13.42
N GLY A 460 3.73 -15.89 12.14
CA GLY A 460 2.88 -16.67 11.24
C GLY A 460 1.40 -16.67 11.64
N ALA A 461 0.92 -15.59 12.28
CA ALA A 461 -0.49 -15.45 12.62
C ALA A 461 -1.34 -15.24 11.37
N PRO A 462 -2.43 -15.99 11.18
CA PRO A 462 -3.28 -15.93 9.98
C PRO A 462 -4.22 -14.71 10.02
N VAL A 463 -3.64 -13.51 9.96
CA VAL A 463 -4.37 -12.25 9.86
C VAL A 463 -4.71 -11.97 8.41
N ASP A 464 -5.96 -11.62 8.14
CA ASP A 464 -6.43 -11.26 6.79
C ASP A 464 -6.42 -9.73 6.57
N THR A 465 -6.54 -8.93 7.63
CA THR A 465 -6.54 -7.45 7.54
C THR A 465 -6.13 -6.82 8.87
N PHE A 466 -5.32 -5.77 8.82
CA PHE A 466 -5.02 -4.92 9.96
C PHE A 466 -5.85 -3.63 9.91
N ALA A 467 -6.36 -3.18 11.07
CA ALA A 467 -7.01 -1.88 11.21
C ALA A 467 -6.20 -1.00 12.17
N VAL A 468 -5.58 0.05 11.64
CA VAL A 468 -4.66 0.92 12.36
C VAL A 468 -5.31 2.26 12.67
N GLY A 469 -5.26 2.68 13.93
CA GLY A 469 -5.83 3.96 14.40
C GLY A 469 -4.74 4.98 14.73
N SER A 470 -4.42 5.08 16.02
CA SER A 470 -3.58 6.13 16.60
C SER A 470 -2.20 6.27 15.95
N TYR A 471 -1.55 5.20 15.54
CA TYR A 471 -0.22 5.30 14.93
C TYR A 471 -0.22 6.21 13.68
N ILE A 472 -1.25 6.10 12.84
CA ILE A 472 -1.40 6.95 11.66
C ILE A 472 -1.79 8.36 12.06
N SER A 473 -2.83 8.50 12.90
CA SER A 473 -3.43 9.80 13.22
C SER A 473 -2.55 10.68 14.13
N ASP A 474 -1.80 10.08 15.07
CA ASP A 474 -1.01 10.79 16.07
C ASP A 474 0.44 11.02 15.64
N THR A 475 0.76 10.69 14.38
CA THR A 475 2.12 10.85 13.86
C THR A 475 2.55 12.30 13.85
N LYS A 476 3.86 12.53 14.06
CA LYS A 476 4.45 13.87 13.94
C LYS A 476 4.41 14.34 12.50
N PRO A 477 4.00 15.58 12.23
CA PRO A 477 4.11 16.22 10.93
C PRO A 477 5.54 16.13 10.36
N ILE A 478 5.68 16.16 9.05
CA ILE A 478 6.98 16.34 8.41
C ILE A 478 7.20 17.82 8.22
N ASP A 479 8.24 18.35 8.83
CA ASP A 479 8.60 19.76 8.69
C ASP A 479 9.07 20.05 7.26
N PHE A 480 8.38 20.98 6.58
CA PHE A 480 8.74 21.50 5.27
C PHE A 480 9.24 22.94 5.41
N THR A 481 10.26 23.26 4.65
CA THR A 481 10.82 24.61 4.55
C THR A 481 10.58 25.14 3.13
N ALA A 482 10.23 26.42 3.04
CA ALA A 482 10.21 27.16 1.79
C ALA A 482 11.33 28.22 1.80
N ASP A 483 12.14 28.26 0.76
CA ASP A 483 13.18 29.27 0.61
C ASP A 483 13.14 29.89 -0.80
N LEU A 484 13.42 31.19 -0.90
CA LEU A 484 13.62 31.88 -2.18
C LEU A 484 14.97 31.49 -2.77
N HIS A 485 14.98 31.14 -4.06
CA HIS A 485 16.16 30.74 -4.83
C HIS A 485 16.48 31.66 -6.00
N GLU A 486 15.47 32.41 -6.51
CA GLU A 486 15.64 33.42 -7.54
C GLU A 486 14.69 34.60 -7.31
N VAL A 487 15.12 35.79 -7.71
CA VAL A 487 14.30 37.02 -7.80
C VAL A 487 14.58 37.70 -9.13
N GLU A 488 13.54 37.95 -9.94
CA GLU A 488 13.65 38.48 -11.31
C GLU A 488 14.64 37.66 -12.18
N GLY A 489 14.60 36.32 -12.06
CA GLY A 489 15.47 35.39 -12.78
C GLY A 489 16.96 35.43 -12.34
N LYS A 490 17.28 36.17 -11.29
CA LYS A 490 18.63 36.23 -10.73
C LYS A 490 18.76 35.29 -9.56
N PRO A 491 19.75 34.36 -9.59
CA PRO A 491 20.02 33.47 -8.47
C PRO A 491 20.33 34.23 -7.19
N ILE A 492 19.58 33.97 -6.14
CA ILE A 492 19.76 34.55 -4.81
C ILE A 492 19.25 33.58 -3.75
N ALA A 493 19.90 33.51 -2.62
CA ALA A 493 19.40 32.73 -1.49
C ALA A 493 19.87 33.35 -0.16
N LYS A 494 19.20 33.00 0.92
CA LYS A 494 19.65 33.36 2.25
C LYS A 494 20.96 32.64 2.59
N ARG A 495 21.75 33.21 3.51
CA ARG A 495 23.01 32.62 3.99
C ARG A 495 22.77 31.15 4.45
N GLY A 496 23.58 30.23 3.97
CA GLY A 496 23.48 28.80 4.26
C GLY A 496 22.62 28.01 3.26
N ARG A 497 22.09 28.66 2.21
CA ARG A 497 21.46 28.04 1.05
C ARG A 497 22.26 28.35 -0.21
N LEU A 498 22.11 27.46 -1.22
CA LEU A 498 22.71 27.69 -2.54
C LEU A 498 21.72 28.51 -3.39
N PRO A 499 22.19 29.60 -4.03
CA PRO A 499 21.36 30.38 -4.95
C PRO A 499 21.08 29.61 -6.25
N GLY A 500 19.95 29.92 -6.89
CA GLY A 500 19.50 29.32 -8.12
C GLY A 500 18.68 28.07 -7.92
N ILE A 501 18.09 27.59 -9.03
CA ILE A 501 17.15 26.46 -9.04
C ILE A 501 17.89 25.16 -8.74
N THR A 502 17.36 24.38 -7.80
CA THR A 502 17.86 23.04 -7.48
C THR A 502 17.35 22.03 -8.51
N PRO A 503 18.22 21.34 -9.26
CA PRO A 503 17.77 20.33 -10.22
C PRO A 503 17.03 19.18 -9.54
N ASN A 504 15.80 18.89 -9.97
CA ASN A 504 15.07 17.69 -9.63
C ASN A 504 14.27 17.22 -10.85
N PRO A 505 14.74 16.18 -11.59
CA PRO A 505 14.08 15.68 -12.79
C PRO A 505 12.73 15.01 -12.54
N ARG A 506 12.42 14.71 -11.28
CA ARG A 506 11.13 14.09 -10.88
C ARG A 506 9.98 15.11 -10.79
N LEU A 507 10.30 16.41 -10.71
CA LEU A 507 9.26 17.43 -10.70
C LEU A 507 8.56 17.49 -12.07
N LYS A 508 7.23 17.54 -12.03
CA LYS A 508 6.38 17.72 -13.21
C LYS A 508 5.83 19.14 -13.22
N ARG A 509 5.81 19.77 -14.38
CA ARG A 509 5.13 21.05 -14.53
C ARG A 509 3.64 20.85 -14.41
N VAL A 510 2.99 21.60 -13.52
CA VAL A 510 1.56 21.47 -13.20
C VAL A 510 0.76 22.75 -13.46
N MET A 511 1.46 23.90 -13.59
CA MET A 511 0.91 25.19 -13.99
C MET A 511 1.95 25.98 -14.81
#